data_652aa29cd8c9e60c4caf81467b7f9e0f
#
_entry.id   652aa29cd8c9e60c4caf81467b7f9e0f
#
_cell.length_a   1.000
_cell.length_b   1.000
_cell.length_c   1.000
_cell.angle_alpha   90.00
_cell.angle_beta   90.00
_cell.angle_gamma   90.00
#
_symmetry.space_group_name_H-M   'P 1'
#
loop_
_entity.id
_entity.type
_entity.pdbx_description
1 polymer ?
#
loop_
_entity_poly.entity_id
_entity_poly.type
_entity_poly.pdbx_seq_one_letter_code
_entity_poly.pdbx_strand_id
1 'polypeptide(L)'
;MNKYQGSKSLTMRKLSVKKNKIMNIKSKLIVLKHISRRNCALLPYLDDDSLHTLGEFIFNVITQRVKLDNKQITKVKRILEKDKNFYKKLIDVDTEDPLGYFKQTLKLDPQVGQGIASLIAALAPLISSLILR
;
A
#
# COMPACT_ATOMS: atom_id res chain seq x y z
N MET A 1 0.76 16.21 18.04
CA MET A 1 0.97 15.82 17.54
C MET A 1 1.03 15.50 17.09
N ASN A 2 0.40 15.75 16.88
CA ASN A 2 0.37 15.35 16.21
C ASN A 2 0.73 14.75 15.84
N LYS A 3 0.49 14.35 15.99
CA LYS A 3 0.92 13.66 15.51
C LYS A 3 1.02 13.09 14.65
N TYR A 4 0.57 12.78 14.27
CA TYR A 4 0.46 12.57 13.17
C TYR A 4 -0.48 12.77 12.68
N GLN A 5 -1.12 13.63 12.68
CA GLN A 5 -1.84 13.83 12.23
C GLN A 5 -2.01 14.08 11.16
N GLY A 6 -2.63 14.24 11.20
CA GLY A 6 -3.29 14.28 9.88
C GLY A 6 -2.20 14.07 9.13
N SER A 7 -1.64 14.01 9.75
CA SER A 7 -0.41 13.74 9.42
C SER A 7 -0.13 12.41 8.98
N LYS A 8 -1.01 11.51 9.00
CA LYS A 8 -0.78 10.18 8.53
C LYS A 8 -0.53 10.19 7.06
N SER A 9 -1.44 10.72 6.25
CA SER A 9 -1.15 10.84 4.84
C SER A 9 -0.03 11.82 4.57
N LEU A 10 0.10 12.81 5.40
CA LEU A 10 1.18 13.76 5.30
C LEU A 10 2.53 13.09 5.50
N THR A 11 2.61 12.18 6.45
CA THR A 11 3.81 11.41 6.71
C THR A 11 4.19 10.58 5.51
N MET A 12 3.24 9.97 4.86
CA MET A 12 3.49 9.20 3.65
C MET A 12 4.07 10.09 2.55
N ARG A 13 3.56 11.28 2.40
CA ARG A 13 4.09 12.20 1.39
C ARG A 13 5.52 12.62 1.68
N LYS A 14 5.86 12.75 2.94
CA LYS A 14 7.22 13.12 3.32
C LYS A 14 8.25 12.08 2.92
N LEU A 15 7.87 10.82 2.87
CA LEU A 15 8.78 9.76 2.49
C LEU A 15 9.34 9.93 1.09
N SER A 16 8.58 10.55 0.20
CA SER A 16 9.00 10.69 -1.18
C SER A 16 9.96 11.85 -1.42
N VAL A 17 10.16 12.68 -0.43
CA VAL A 17 10.95 13.91 -0.60
C VAL A 17 12.43 13.72 -0.33
N LYS A 18 12.78 12.87 0.62
CA LYS A 18 14.16 12.70 1.03
C LYS A 18 14.83 11.56 0.29
N LYS A 19 16.02 11.80 -0.20
CA LYS A 19 16.79 10.79 -0.94
C LYS A 19 16.96 9.49 -0.18
N ASN A 20 17.34 9.58 1.08
CA ASN A 20 17.52 8.38 1.90
C ASN A 20 16.24 7.58 2.03
N LYS A 21 15.12 8.30 2.15
CA LYS A 21 13.82 7.65 2.22
C LYS A 21 13.44 6.99 0.91
N ILE A 22 13.80 7.61 -0.21
CA ILE A 22 13.55 7.01 -1.52
C ILE A 22 14.29 5.69 -1.67
N MET A 23 15.54 5.65 -1.23
CA MET A 23 16.31 4.41 -1.28
C MET A 23 15.72 3.33 -0.37
N ASN A 24 15.27 3.73 0.81
CA ASN A 24 14.59 2.81 1.71
C ASN A 24 13.30 2.29 1.11
N ILE A 25 12.55 3.16 0.44
CA ILE A 25 11.33 2.77 -0.23
C ILE A 25 11.61 1.73 -1.30
N LYS A 26 12.67 1.93 -2.09
CA LYS A 26 13.04 0.96 -3.12
C LYS A 26 13.34 -0.41 -2.53
N SER A 27 14.09 -0.45 -1.43
CA SER A 27 14.40 -1.71 -0.75
C SER A 27 13.12 -2.40 -0.29
N LYS A 28 12.17 -1.65 0.24
CA LYS A 28 10.93 -2.23 0.73
C LYS A 28 10.02 -2.66 -0.40
N LEU A 29 10.06 -1.95 -1.53
CA LEU A 29 9.31 -2.36 -2.70
C LEU A 29 9.83 -3.69 -3.25
N ILE A 30 11.14 -3.93 -3.14
CA ILE A 30 11.71 -5.22 -3.55
C ILE A 30 11.10 -6.34 -2.71
N VAL A 31 10.97 -6.13 -1.40
CA VAL A 31 10.30 -7.11 -0.53
C VAL A 31 8.86 -7.32 -0.97
N LEU A 32 8.14 -6.24 -1.23
CA LEU A 32 6.74 -6.33 -1.61
C LEU A 32 6.52 -7.05 -2.93
N LYS A 33 7.49 -6.99 -3.85
CA LYS A 33 7.42 -7.72 -5.11
C LYS A 33 7.25 -9.23 -4.92
N HIS A 34 7.71 -9.75 -3.81
CA HIS A 34 7.64 -11.19 -3.54
C HIS A 34 6.34 -11.59 -2.85
N ILE A 35 5.48 -10.62 -2.51
CA ILE A 35 4.18 -10.92 -1.94
C ILE A 35 3.29 -11.51 -3.03
N SER A 36 2.64 -12.61 -2.72
CA SER A 36 1.77 -13.30 -3.66
C SER A 36 0.55 -13.84 -2.92
N ARG A 37 -0.41 -14.37 -3.67
CA ARG A 37 -1.57 -15.01 -3.05
C ARG A 37 -1.18 -16.20 -2.20
N ARG A 38 -0.03 -16.79 -2.50
CA ARG A 38 0.49 -17.93 -1.77
C ARG A 38 0.95 -17.57 -0.37
N ASN A 39 1.53 -16.37 -0.20
CA ASN A 39 2.10 -15.96 1.07
C ASN A 39 1.46 -14.72 1.67
N CYS A 40 0.32 -14.29 1.15
CA CYS A 40 -0.31 -13.06 1.62
C CYS A 40 -0.74 -13.14 3.09
N ALA A 41 -0.85 -14.33 3.65
CA ALA A 41 -1.14 -14.47 5.08
C ALA A 41 -0.02 -13.91 5.96
N LEU A 42 1.16 -13.71 5.40
CA LEU A 42 2.29 -13.14 6.13
C LEU A 42 2.27 -11.62 6.16
N LEU A 43 1.39 -10.97 5.38
CA LEU A 43 1.34 -9.51 5.33
C LEU A 43 1.22 -8.84 6.69
N PRO A 44 0.36 -9.30 7.61
CA PRO A 44 0.25 -8.61 8.91
C PRO A 44 1.50 -8.73 9.77
N TYR A 45 2.44 -9.59 9.38
CA TYR A 45 3.67 -9.80 10.15
C TYR A 45 4.89 -9.12 9.53
N LEU A 46 4.69 -8.33 8.47
CA LEU A 46 5.74 -7.48 7.95
C LEU A 46 6.07 -6.41 8.99
N ASP A 47 7.30 -5.90 8.95
CA ASP A 47 7.66 -4.81 9.85
C ASP A 47 6.84 -3.56 9.53
N ASP A 48 6.80 -2.63 10.48
CA ASP A 48 5.98 -1.44 10.36
C ASP A 48 6.40 -0.58 9.16
N ASP A 49 7.69 -0.50 8.89
CA ASP A 49 8.18 0.28 7.76
C ASP A 49 7.71 -0.30 6.43
N SER A 50 7.73 -1.62 6.29
CA SER A 50 7.26 -2.28 5.08
C SER A 50 5.76 -2.12 4.90
N LEU A 51 5.00 -2.25 5.99
CA LEU A 51 3.56 -2.02 5.94
C LEU A 51 3.22 -0.57 5.60
N HIS A 52 4.01 0.36 6.15
CA HIS A 52 3.84 1.78 5.85
C HIS A 52 4.08 2.03 4.35
N THR A 53 5.14 1.44 3.80
CA THR A 53 5.45 1.59 2.38
C THR A 53 4.34 1.01 1.51
N LEU A 54 3.82 -0.14 1.90
CA LEU A 54 2.70 -0.75 1.20
C LEU A 54 1.46 0.13 1.25
N GLY A 55 1.16 0.68 2.43
CA GLY A 55 0.04 1.60 2.60
C GLY A 55 0.20 2.85 1.74
N GLU A 56 1.40 3.38 1.67
CA GLU A 56 1.69 4.54 0.83
C GLU A 56 1.51 4.22 -0.65
N PHE A 57 1.96 3.05 -1.06
CA PHE A 57 1.78 2.61 -2.44
C PHE A 57 0.29 2.51 -2.78
N ILE A 58 -0.49 1.89 -1.89
CA ILE A 58 -1.94 1.75 -2.08
C ILE A 58 -2.59 3.14 -2.15
N PHE A 59 -2.21 4.03 -1.24
CA PHE A 59 -2.73 5.39 -1.22
C PHE A 59 -2.48 6.08 -2.56
N ASN A 60 -1.27 5.97 -3.10
CA ASN A 60 -0.92 6.60 -4.36
C ASN A 60 -1.69 6.01 -5.54
N VAL A 61 -1.96 4.72 -5.49
CA VAL A 61 -2.76 4.06 -6.53
C VAL A 61 -4.21 4.57 -6.48
N ILE A 62 -4.80 4.58 -5.28
CA ILE A 62 -6.20 4.99 -5.12
C ILE A 62 -6.39 6.46 -5.50
N THR A 63 -5.46 7.32 -5.13
CA THR A 63 -5.54 8.75 -5.40
C THR A 63 -5.03 9.12 -6.79
N GLN A 64 -4.73 8.13 -7.61
CA GLN A 64 -4.32 8.32 -9.00
C GLN A 64 -3.03 9.11 -9.13
N ARG A 65 -2.13 8.96 -8.18
CA ARG A 65 -0.82 9.61 -8.21
C ARG A 65 0.20 8.83 -9.02
N VAL A 66 -0.14 7.61 -9.40
CA VAL A 66 0.66 6.80 -10.31
C VAL A 66 -0.12 6.61 -11.59
N LYS A 67 0.61 6.59 -12.70
CA LYS A 67 -0.01 6.47 -14.01
C LYS A 67 -0.20 4.99 -14.33
N LEU A 68 -1.45 4.62 -14.61
CA LEU A 68 -1.81 3.24 -14.93
C LEU A 68 -2.35 3.17 -16.35
N ASP A 69 -2.09 2.06 -17.04
CA ASP A 69 -2.72 1.81 -18.33
C ASP A 69 -4.16 1.31 -18.11
N ASN A 70 -4.90 1.17 -19.22
CA ASN A 70 -6.31 0.82 -19.15
C ASN A 70 -6.54 -0.56 -18.52
N LYS A 71 -5.67 -1.51 -18.80
CA LYS A 71 -5.75 -2.84 -18.20
C LYS A 71 -5.55 -2.79 -16.70
N GLN A 72 -4.55 -2.05 -16.29
CA GLN A 72 -4.26 -1.90 -14.87
C GLN A 72 -5.41 -1.20 -14.15
N ILE A 73 -5.95 -0.15 -14.73
CA ILE A 73 -7.09 0.56 -14.14
C ILE A 73 -8.27 -0.39 -13.93
N THR A 74 -8.59 -1.21 -14.92
CA THR A 74 -9.70 -2.14 -14.83
C THR A 74 -9.48 -3.14 -13.69
N LYS A 75 -8.27 -3.70 -13.60
CA LYS A 75 -7.97 -4.67 -12.55
C LYS A 75 -7.99 -4.03 -11.16
N VAL A 76 -7.40 -2.85 -11.05
CA VAL A 76 -7.35 -2.13 -9.78
C VAL A 76 -8.75 -1.80 -9.29
N LYS A 77 -9.60 -1.28 -10.17
CA LYS A 77 -10.98 -0.95 -9.80
C LYS A 77 -11.71 -2.18 -9.26
N ARG A 78 -11.54 -3.31 -9.92
CA ARG A 78 -12.19 -4.54 -9.49
C ARG A 78 -11.73 -4.96 -8.09
N ILE A 79 -10.43 -4.87 -7.85
CA ILE A 79 -9.86 -5.25 -6.55
C ILE A 79 -10.35 -4.31 -5.46
N LEU A 80 -10.29 -3.01 -5.71
CA LEU A 80 -10.69 -2.01 -4.72
C LEU A 80 -12.18 -2.10 -4.40
N GLU A 81 -12.99 -2.45 -5.37
CA GLU A 81 -14.43 -2.54 -5.17
C GLU A 81 -14.81 -3.66 -4.21
N LYS A 82 -14.08 -4.76 -4.23
CA LYS A 82 -14.36 -5.91 -3.37
C LYS A 82 -14.22 -5.56 -1.89
N ASP A 83 -13.27 -4.71 -1.55
CA ASP A 83 -13.00 -4.33 -0.17
C ASP A 83 -13.10 -2.82 0.00
N LYS A 84 -14.10 -2.25 -0.63
CA LYS A 84 -14.29 -0.82 -0.76
C LYS A 84 -14.23 -0.08 0.59
N ASN A 85 -14.90 -0.62 1.60
CA ASN A 85 -14.94 0.05 2.91
C ASN A 85 -13.58 0.08 3.57
N PHE A 86 -12.81 -1.00 3.41
CA PHE A 86 -11.45 -1.05 3.93
C PHE A 86 -10.58 0.04 3.30
N TYR A 87 -10.59 0.12 1.97
CA TYR A 87 -9.74 1.08 1.29
C TYR A 87 -10.15 2.52 1.59
N LYS A 88 -11.45 2.76 1.67
CA LYS A 88 -11.96 4.09 2.04
C LYS A 88 -11.44 4.51 3.40
N LYS A 89 -11.51 3.63 4.37
CA LYS A 89 -11.06 3.94 5.73
C LYS A 89 -9.55 4.07 5.81
N LEU A 90 -8.83 3.26 5.04
CA LEU A 90 -7.37 3.30 5.03
C LEU A 90 -6.85 4.67 4.58
N ILE A 91 -7.47 5.26 3.58
CA ILE A 91 -7.02 6.54 3.04
C ILE A 91 -7.68 7.76 3.68
N ASP A 92 -8.65 7.55 4.57
CA ASP A 92 -9.36 8.65 5.21
C ASP A 92 -8.42 9.37 6.16
N VAL A 93 -8.32 10.69 5.97
CA VAL A 93 -7.44 11.51 6.83
C VAL A 93 -7.87 11.50 8.29
N ASP A 94 -9.14 11.19 8.55
CA ASP A 94 -9.68 11.14 9.91
C ASP A 94 -9.41 9.81 10.62
N THR A 95 -8.85 8.83 9.93
CA THR A 95 -8.49 7.56 10.57
C THR A 95 -7.33 7.80 11.52
N GLU A 96 -7.53 7.48 12.79
CA GLU A 96 -6.57 7.81 13.84
C GLU A 96 -5.26 7.04 13.73
N ASP A 97 -5.32 5.77 13.45
CA ASP A 97 -4.14 4.93 13.39
C ASP A 97 -4.22 4.06 12.14
N PRO A 98 -3.88 4.64 10.97
CA PRO A 98 -4.01 3.89 9.71
C PRO A 98 -3.17 2.63 9.68
N LEU A 99 -1.96 2.67 10.23
CA LEU A 99 -1.09 1.49 10.25
C LEU A 99 -1.65 0.40 11.12
N GLY A 100 -2.14 0.76 12.31
CA GLY A 100 -2.78 -0.18 13.20
C GLY A 100 -4.06 -0.77 12.60
N TYR A 101 -4.86 0.07 11.97
CA TYR A 101 -6.06 -0.37 11.28
C TYR A 101 -5.71 -1.36 10.16
N PHE A 102 -4.68 -1.04 9.37
CA PHE A 102 -4.23 -1.88 8.28
C PHE A 102 -3.79 -3.26 8.80
N LYS A 103 -2.93 -3.25 9.81
CA LYS A 103 -2.39 -4.48 10.40
C LYS A 103 -3.52 -5.34 10.97
N GLN A 104 -4.42 -4.72 11.71
CA GLN A 104 -5.53 -5.42 12.33
C GLN A 104 -6.46 -6.05 11.28
N THR A 105 -6.76 -5.30 10.22
CA THR A 105 -7.62 -5.79 9.16
C THR A 105 -6.98 -6.98 8.45
N LEU A 106 -5.67 -6.91 8.19
CA LEU A 106 -4.96 -8.02 7.55
C LEU A 106 -5.02 -9.29 8.38
N LYS A 107 -5.00 -9.15 9.70
CA LYS A 107 -5.10 -10.31 10.60
C LYS A 107 -6.48 -10.93 10.62
N LEU A 108 -7.51 -10.09 10.54
CA LEU A 108 -8.89 -10.54 10.72
C LEU A 108 -9.60 -10.88 9.43
N ASP A 109 -9.13 -10.38 8.30
CA ASP A 109 -9.83 -10.53 7.03
C ASP A 109 -8.87 -11.02 5.95
N PRO A 110 -8.80 -12.35 5.74
CA PRO A 110 -7.92 -12.90 4.70
C PRO A 110 -8.25 -12.42 3.29
N GLN A 111 -9.50 -12.05 3.02
CA GLN A 111 -9.88 -11.55 1.71
C GLN A 111 -9.14 -10.26 1.38
N VAL A 112 -8.97 -9.37 2.37
CA VAL A 112 -8.23 -8.13 2.16
C VAL A 112 -6.78 -8.43 1.80
N GLY A 113 -6.15 -9.38 2.50
CA GLY A 113 -4.79 -9.78 2.19
C GLY A 113 -4.65 -10.34 0.79
N GLN A 114 -5.60 -11.16 0.36
CA GLN A 114 -5.60 -11.69 -1.01
C GLN A 114 -5.79 -10.58 -2.03
N GLY A 115 -6.65 -9.61 -1.73
CA GLY A 115 -6.87 -8.47 -2.60
C GLY A 115 -5.60 -7.64 -2.78
N ILE A 116 -4.87 -7.43 -1.69
CA ILE A 116 -3.62 -6.69 -1.74
C ILE A 116 -2.58 -7.45 -2.57
N ALA A 117 -2.48 -8.77 -2.38
CA ALA A 117 -1.58 -9.58 -3.20
C ALA A 117 -1.94 -9.49 -4.68
N SER A 118 -3.23 -9.49 -5.00
CA SER A 118 -3.69 -9.32 -6.37
C SER A 118 -3.35 -7.94 -6.92
N LEU A 119 -3.44 -6.92 -6.09
CA LEU A 119 -3.07 -5.55 -6.46
C LEU A 119 -1.59 -5.47 -6.80
N ILE A 120 -0.74 -6.06 -5.95
CA ILE A 120 0.70 -6.10 -6.20
C ILE A 120 0.99 -6.84 -7.51
N ALA A 121 0.34 -7.97 -7.73
CA ALA A 121 0.54 -8.74 -8.96
C ALA A 121 0.11 -7.95 -10.20
N ALA A 122 -1.02 -7.25 -10.11
CA ALA A 122 -1.52 -6.45 -11.23
C ALA A 122 -0.59 -5.28 -11.55
N LEU A 123 0.12 -4.77 -10.55
CA LEU A 123 0.98 -3.61 -10.69
C LEU A 123 2.46 -3.96 -10.64
N ALA A 124 2.81 -5.25 -10.78
CA ALA A 124 4.20 -5.69 -10.72
C ALA A 124 5.12 -4.96 -11.71
N PRO A 125 4.70 -4.71 -12.97
CA PRO A 125 5.57 -3.95 -13.88
C PRO A 125 5.84 -2.53 -13.39
N LEU A 126 4.84 -1.90 -12.79
CA LEU A 126 4.99 -0.56 -12.24
C LEU A 126 5.95 -0.58 -11.05
N ILE A 127 5.79 -1.54 -10.15
CA ILE A 127 6.65 -1.67 -8.99
C ILE A 127 8.10 -1.89 -9.45
N SER A 128 8.31 -2.76 -10.43
CA SER A 128 9.64 -3.00 -10.96
C SER A 128 10.25 -1.73 -11.56
N SER A 129 9.44 -0.96 -12.26
CA SER A 129 9.89 0.32 -12.83
C SER A 129 10.33 1.29 -11.75
N LEU A 130 9.61 1.35 -10.63
CA LEU A 130 9.97 2.23 -9.53
C LEU A 130 11.26 1.79 -8.85
N ILE A 131 11.50 0.49 -8.77
CA ILE A 131 12.72 -0.05 -8.19
C ILE A 131 13.93 0.27 -9.06
N LEU A 132 13.77 0.19 -10.38
CA LEU A 132 14.87 0.37 -11.32
C LEU A 132 15.22 1.83 -11.58
N ARG A 133 14.45 2.75 -11.09
CA ARG A 133 14.81 4.17 -11.18
C ARG A 133 16.02 4.50 -10.30
#